data_b9cbacc6a1864534c877da88e4662d09
#
_entry.id   b9cbacc6a1864534c877da88e4662d09
#
_cell.length_a   1.000
_cell.length_b   1.000
_cell.length_c   1.000
_cell.angle_alpha   90.00
_cell.angle_beta   90.00
_cell.angle_gamma   90.00
#
_symmetry.space_group_name_H-M   'P 1'
#
loop_
_entity.id
_entity.type
_entity.pdbx_description
1 polymer ?
#
loop_
_entity_poly.entity_id
_entity_poly.type
_entity_poly.pdbx_seq_one_letter_code
_entity_poly.pdbx_strand_id
1 'polypeptide(L)'
;LINAAIKSENDMAGASTGGLDQNASMRCTEGHALLLDCRPELTPLENVSQQAFDLDKYGLELLVVDTQAPHQLNDGQYAQRRATCEEAARILGVANLRVAADGISKADDQFQALKETLDALPDVTMKKRVRHVVTEIERVRSFVRAFAQGDIEAAGRLFNASHDSLAADYEVTVPELDVAVDVARKNGAYGARMTGGGFGGSIIALVDKGRSQEVAQKIADEFEARGFH
;
A
#
# COMPACT_ATOMS: atom_id res chain seq x y z
N LEU A 1 9.59 -22.11 7.14
CA LEU A 1 8.15 -21.93 7.42
C LEU A 1 7.52 -20.90 6.49
N ILE A 2 8.05 -19.64 6.36
CA ILE A 2 7.49 -18.59 5.51
C ILE A 2 7.31 -19.06 4.07
N ASN A 3 8.36 -19.59 3.43
CA ASN A 3 8.27 -20.08 2.05
C ASN A 3 7.27 -21.25 1.90
N ALA A 4 7.11 -22.08 2.92
CA ALA A 4 6.13 -23.15 2.91
C ALA A 4 4.70 -22.60 3.00
N ALA A 5 4.47 -21.56 3.82
CA ALA A 5 3.18 -20.90 3.92
C ALA A 5 2.81 -20.17 2.61
N ILE A 6 3.75 -19.40 2.03
CA ILE A 6 3.56 -18.73 0.74
C ILE A 6 3.22 -19.76 -0.36
N LYS A 7 3.98 -20.87 -0.40
CA LYS A 7 3.73 -21.92 -1.38
C LYS A 7 2.36 -22.60 -1.17
N SER A 8 1.96 -22.83 0.08
CA SER A 8 0.64 -23.39 0.39
C SER A 8 -0.48 -22.47 -0.09
N GLU A 9 -0.39 -21.15 0.13
CA GLU A 9 -1.39 -20.22 -0.38
C GLU A 9 -1.41 -20.17 -1.91
N ASN A 10 -0.26 -20.05 -2.54
CA ASN A 10 -0.19 -19.96 -4.00
C ASN A 10 -0.60 -21.25 -4.71
N ASP A 11 -0.10 -22.42 -4.26
CA ASP A 11 -0.26 -23.67 -5.00
C ASP A 11 -1.56 -24.41 -4.59
N MET A 12 -2.03 -24.28 -3.34
CA MET A 12 -3.17 -25.03 -2.83
C MET A 12 -4.44 -24.20 -2.71
N ALA A 13 -4.33 -22.95 -2.26
CA ALA A 13 -5.49 -22.06 -2.16
C ALA A 13 -5.71 -21.21 -3.42
N GLY A 14 -4.75 -21.18 -4.35
CA GLY A 14 -4.83 -20.39 -5.57
C GLY A 14 -4.75 -18.87 -5.33
N ALA A 15 -4.38 -18.45 -4.13
CA ALA A 15 -4.24 -17.05 -3.77
C ALA A 15 -2.84 -16.55 -4.15
N SER A 16 -2.77 -15.55 -5.03
CA SER A 16 -1.50 -14.92 -5.44
C SER A 16 -0.95 -14.02 -4.34
N THR A 17 -0.26 -14.59 -3.33
CA THR A 17 0.36 -13.81 -2.27
C THR A 17 1.83 -13.49 -2.57
N GLY A 18 2.25 -12.25 -2.21
CA GLY A 18 3.66 -11.83 -2.20
C GLY A 18 4.38 -12.18 -0.90
N GLY A 19 3.69 -12.75 0.08
CA GLY A 19 4.25 -13.17 1.35
C GLY A 19 4.39 -12.06 2.40
N LEU A 20 3.68 -10.94 2.24
CA LEU A 20 3.72 -9.84 3.21
C LEU A 20 3.24 -10.31 4.59
N ASP A 21 2.07 -10.94 4.66
CA ASP A 21 1.45 -11.37 5.92
C ASP A 21 2.30 -12.43 6.63
N GLN A 22 2.84 -13.40 5.89
CA GLN A 22 3.72 -14.44 6.42
C GLN A 22 5.03 -13.84 6.97
N ASN A 23 5.61 -12.87 6.26
CA ASN A 23 6.82 -12.21 6.74
C ASN A 23 6.53 -11.31 7.95
N ALA A 24 5.46 -10.52 7.93
CA ALA A 24 5.07 -9.67 9.04
C ALA A 24 4.79 -10.48 10.31
N SER A 25 3.97 -11.53 10.21
CA SER A 25 3.62 -12.40 11.34
C SER A 25 4.82 -13.11 11.96
N MET A 26 5.78 -13.55 11.14
CA MET A 26 6.89 -14.40 11.60
C MET A 26 8.17 -13.66 11.93
N ARG A 27 8.31 -12.41 11.49
CA ARG A 27 9.58 -11.68 11.54
C ARG A 27 9.48 -10.30 12.18
N CYS A 28 8.29 -9.68 12.19
CA CYS A 28 8.15 -8.35 12.80
C CYS A 28 8.38 -8.44 14.32
N THR A 29 9.04 -7.46 14.88
CA THR A 29 9.30 -7.37 16.32
C THR A 29 8.51 -6.21 16.93
N GLU A 30 8.25 -6.27 18.22
CA GLU A 30 7.54 -5.22 18.94
C GLU A 30 8.20 -3.85 18.74
N GLY A 31 7.41 -2.81 18.58
CA GLY A 31 7.89 -1.44 18.33
C GLY A 31 8.46 -1.21 16.93
N HIS A 32 8.27 -2.15 16.01
CA HIS A 32 8.78 -2.04 14.64
C HIS A 32 7.70 -2.32 13.60
N ALA A 33 7.90 -1.77 12.41
CA ALA A 33 7.26 -2.20 11.17
C ALA A 33 8.26 -2.96 10.31
N LEU A 34 7.78 -3.92 9.55
CA LEU A 34 8.63 -4.70 8.64
C LEU A 34 8.64 -4.03 7.26
N LEU A 35 9.81 -3.61 6.79
CA LEU A 35 10.02 -3.26 5.39
C LEU A 35 10.40 -4.52 4.63
N LEU A 36 9.52 -4.95 3.72
CA LEU A 36 9.72 -6.09 2.83
C LEU A 36 10.08 -5.60 1.43
N ASP A 37 11.24 -6.00 0.94
CA ASP A 37 11.67 -5.78 -0.44
C ASP A 37 11.44 -7.07 -1.25
N CYS A 38 10.49 -7.03 -2.18
CA CYS A 38 10.08 -8.21 -2.95
C CYS A 38 10.95 -8.47 -4.19
N ARG A 39 12.14 -7.90 -4.30
CA ARG A 39 13.04 -8.19 -5.41
C ARG A 39 13.44 -9.66 -5.41
N PRO A 40 13.33 -10.36 -6.55
CA PRO A 40 13.59 -11.81 -6.62
C PRO A 40 15.05 -12.20 -6.42
N GLU A 41 16.00 -11.28 -6.62
CA GLU A 41 17.42 -11.50 -6.41
C GLU A 41 17.86 -11.48 -4.94
N LEU A 42 16.98 -11.00 -4.04
CA LEU A 42 17.30 -10.93 -2.62
C LEU A 42 17.04 -12.26 -1.91
N THR A 43 17.96 -12.64 -1.06
CA THR A 43 17.76 -13.78 -0.16
C THR A 43 16.70 -13.47 0.91
N PRO A 44 16.10 -14.49 1.55
CA PRO A 44 15.15 -14.27 2.65
C PRO A 44 15.71 -13.49 3.85
N LEU A 45 17.02 -13.36 3.98
CA LEU A 45 17.65 -12.54 5.03
C LEU A 45 17.84 -11.09 4.60
N GLU A 46 18.01 -10.85 3.30
CA GLU A 46 18.26 -9.53 2.74
C GLU A 46 16.96 -8.79 2.38
N ASN A 47 15.88 -9.52 2.18
CA ASN A 47 14.62 -8.93 1.69
C ASN A 47 13.78 -8.27 2.77
N VAL A 48 14.18 -8.30 4.04
CA VAL A 48 13.44 -7.66 5.14
C VAL A 48 14.35 -6.82 6.01
N SER A 49 13.81 -5.72 6.51
CA SER A 49 14.45 -4.91 7.55
C SER A 49 13.42 -4.40 8.54
N GLN A 50 13.82 -4.34 9.82
CA GLN A 50 13.01 -3.76 10.88
C GLN A 50 13.15 -2.23 10.83
N GLN A 51 12.02 -1.54 10.79
CA GLN A 51 11.96 -0.09 10.86
C GLN A 51 11.35 0.29 12.19
N ALA A 52 12.01 1.13 12.98
CA ALA A 52 11.44 1.60 14.24
C ALA A 52 10.08 2.26 13.98
N PHE A 53 9.04 1.76 14.64
CA PHE A 53 7.66 2.22 14.49
C PHE A 53 7.01 2.31 15.87
N ASP A 54 7.65 3.09 16.75
CA ASP A 54 7.17 3.36 18.10
C ASP A 54 6.19 4.54 18.06
N LEU A 55 4.90 4.22 17.98
CA LEU A 55 3.82 5.21 17.94
C LEU A 55 3.70 5.96 19.26
N ASP A 56 3.93 5.29 20.39
CA ASP A 56 3.85 5.90 21.71
C ASP A 56 4.85 7.04 21.90
N LYS A 57 6.03 6.92 21.31
CA LYS A 57 7.05 7.97 21.30
C LYS A 57 6.54 9.30 20.74
N TYR A 58 5.62 9.21 19.79
CA TYR A 58 5.05 10.38 19.12
C TYR A 58 3.62 10.72 19.60
N GLY A 59 3.12 10.03 20.62
CA GLY A 59 1.75 10.23 21.11
C GLY A 59 0.68 9.82 20.08
N LEU A 60 0.96 8.79 19.30
CA LEU A 60 0.10 8.32 18.21
C LEU A 60 -0.46 6.94 18.48
N GLU A 61 -1.47 6.57 17.73
CA GLU A 61 -1.97 5.22 17.60
C GLU A 61 -2.39 4.93 16.14
N LEU A 62 -2.41 3.67 15.79
CA LEU A 62 -2.86 3.20 14.48
C LEU A 62 -4.28 2.64 14.62
N LEU A 63 -5.27 3.35 14.10
CA LEU A 63 -6.63 2.86 13.98
C LEU A 63 -6.71 1.89 12.79
N VAL A 64 -7.26 0.71 13.04
CA VAL A 64 -7.62 -0.25 11.99
C VAL A 64 -9.13 -0.38 11.95
N VAL A 65 -9.74 -0.18 10.79
CA VAL A 65 -11.19 -0.33 10.58
C VAL A 65 -11.42 -1.37 9.50
N ASP A 66 -12.06 -2.47 9.88
CA ASP A 66 -12.62 -3.43 8.93
C ASP A 66 -13.93 -2.85 8.39
N THR A 67 -13.97 -2.58 7.11
CA THR A 67 -15.15 -1.99 6.47
C THR A 67 -16.26 -3.01 6.22
N GLN A 68 -16.01 -4.29 6.43
CA GLN A 68 -16.90 -5.41 6.12
C GLN A 68 -17.42 -5.40 4.67
N ALA A 69 -16.84 -4.56 3.82
CA ALA A 69 -17.13 -4.59 2.40
C ALA A 69 -16.86 -6.01 1.88
N PRO A 70 -17.87 -6.63 1.26
CA PRO A 70 -17.70 -7.99 0.79
C PRO A 70 -16.52 -8.02 -0.18
N HIS A 71 -15.50 -8.82 0.15
CA HIS A 71 -14.48 -9.15 -0.83
C HIS A 71 -15.20 -9.79 -2.01
N GLN A 72 -15.43 -9.01 -3.03
CA GLN A 72 -15.79 -9.62 -4.31
C GLN A 72 -14.55 -10.44 -4.70
N LEU A 73 -14.67 -11.76 -4.52
CA LEU A 73 -13.69 -12.76 -4.93
C LEU A 73 -13.47 -12.68 -6.43
N ASN A 74 -12.90 -11.58 -6.87
CA ASN A 74 -12.42 -11.41 -8.22
C ASN A 74 -10.92 -11.74 -8.23
N ASP A 75 -10.59 -13.03 -7.96
CA ASP A 75 -9.24 -13.57 -8.14
C ASP A 75 -8.63 -13.16 -9.48
N GLY A 76 -9.46 -12.92 -10.50
CA GLY A 76 -9.05 -12.38 -11.78
C GLY A 76 -8.57 -10.93 -11.74
N GLN A 77 -9.05 -10.07 -10.88
CA GLN A 77 -8.66 -8.64 -10.90
C GLN A 77 -7.24 -8.41 -10.37
N TYR A 78 -6.88 -9.08 -9.29
CA TYR A 78 -5.50 -9.01 -8.78
C TYR A 78 -4.50 -9.61 -9.78
N ALA A 79 -4.82 -10.77 -10.33
CA ALA A 79 -4.02 -11.39 -11.39
C ALA A 79 -3.90 -10.48 -12.63
N GLN A 80 -4.96 -9.77 -13.00
CA GLN A 80 -4.94 -8.80 -14.10
C GLN A 80 -4.01 -7.60 -13.80
N ARG A 81 -4.01 -7.07 -12.57
CA ARG A 81 -3.07 -6.00 -12.16
C ARG A 81 -1.64 -6.46 -12.32
N ARG A 82 -1.34 -7.66 -11.84
CA ARG A 82 -0.03 -8.28 -11.96
C ARG A 82 0.38 -8.47 -13.44
N ALA A 83 -0.47 -9.09 -14.25
CA ALA A 83 -0.20 -9.31 -15.68
C ALA A 83 0.04 -7.99 -16.43
N THR A 84 -0.71 -6.93 -16.11
CA THR A 84 -0.50 -5.60 -16.71
C THR A 84 0.87 -5.03 -16.33
N CYS A 85 1.30 -5.19 -15.09
CA CYS A 85 2.63 -4.73 -14.64
C CYS A 85 3.77 -5.53 -15.28
N GLU A 86 3.61 -6.84 -15.43
CA GLU A 86 4.60 -7.71 -16.08
C GLU A 86 4.73 -7.37 -17.58
N GLU A 87 3.61 -7.16 -18.28
CA GLU A 87 3.62 -6.73 -19.68
C GLU A 87 4.22 -5.33 -19.86
N ALA A 88 3.93 -4.38 -18.96
CA ALA A 88 4.55 -3.06 -18.97
C ALA A 88 6.07 -3.14 -18.81
N ALA A 89 6.55 -3.97 -17.89
CA ALA A 89 8.00 -4.18 -17.71
C ALA A 89 8.66 -4.72 -18.98
N ARG A 90 7.98 -5.66 -19.67
CA ARG A 90 8.43 -6.20 -20.96
C ARG A 90 8.53 -5.12 -22.03
N ILE A 91 7.51 -4.25 -22.16
CA ILE A 91 7.50 -3.14 -23.11
C ILE A 91 8.62 -2.14 -22.80
N LEU A 92 8.85 -1.85 -21.54
CA LEU A 92 9.92 -0.94 -21.08
C LEU A 92 11.32 -1.57 -21.18
N GLY A 93 11.44 -2.84 -21.53
CA GLY A 93 12.72 -3.55 -21.61
C GLY A 93 13.41 -3.75 -20.28
N VAL A 94 12.66 -3.80 -19.17
CA VAL A 94 13.19 -4.00 -17.80
C VAL A 94 12.73 -5.33 -17.22
N ALA A 95 13.51 -5.89 -16.29
CA ALA A 95 13.17 -7.16 -15.65
C ALA A 95 11.87 -7.09 -14.82
N ASN A 96 11.60 -5.96 -14.20
CA ASN A 96 10.39 -5.65 -13.44
C ASN A 96 10.27 -4.14 -13.24
N LEU A 97 9.11 -3.67 -12.76
CA LEU A 97 8.86 -2.23 -12.56
C LEU A 97 9.71 -1.61 -11.43
N ARG A 98 10.29 -2.40 -10.55
CA ARG A 98 11.25 -1.89 -9.56
C ARG A 98 12.51 -1.33 -10.24
N VAL A 99 12.98 -1.97 -11.31
CA VAL A 99 14.11 -1.46 -12.10
C VAL A 99 13.78 -0.12 -12.74
N ALA A 100 12.56 0.03 -13.27
CA ALA A 100 12.08 1.31 -13.79
C ALA A 100 12.02 2.39 -12.68
N ALA A 101 11.46 2.06 -11.51
CA ALA A 101 11.39 2.98 -10.36
C ALA A 101 12.78 3.42 -9.89
N ASP A 102 13.74 2.50 -9.82
CA ASP A 102 15.11 2.79 -9.42
C ASP A 102 15.82 3.66 -10.47
N GLY A 103 15.50 3.50 -11.75
CA GLY A 103 15.99 4.38 -12.83
C GLY A 103 15.44 5.80 -12.70
N ILE A 104 14.14 5.94 -12.50
CA ILE A 104 13.49 7.23 -12.28
C ILE A 104 14.08 7.94 -11.03
N SER A 105 14.25 7.20 -9.93
CA SER A 105 14.77 7.76 -8.67
C SER A 105 16.22 8.28 -8.78
N LYS A 106 16.99 7.76 -9.71
CA LYS A 106 18.40 8.16 -9.97
C LYS A 106 18.55 9.25 -11.04
N ALA A 107 17.47 9.60 -11.75
CA ALA A 107 17.51 10.61 -12.78
C ALA A 107 17.67 12.01 -12.19
N ASP A 108 18.39 12.90 -12.89
CA ASP A 108 18.53 14.31 -12.50
C ASP A 108 17.18 15.02 -12.51
N ASP A 109 16.32 14.73 -13.48
CA ASP A 109 14.93 15.16 -13.53
C ASP A 109 14.00 13.95 -13.43
N GLN A 110 13.56 13.67 -12.21
CA GLN A 110 12.68 12.52 -11.93
C GLN A 110 11.30 12.69 -12.56
N PHE A 111 10.79 13.93 -12.68
CA PHE A 111 9.50 14.19 -13.31
C PHE A 111 9.55 13.88 -14.79
N GLN A 112 10.58 14.33 -15.48
CA GLN A 112 10.78 14.06 -16.90
C GLN A 112 11.00 12.55 -17.14
N ALA A 113 11.80 11.88 -16.31
CA ALA A 113 12.05 10.45 -16.42
C ALA A 113 10.77 9.61 -16.21
N LEU A 114 9.91 10.01 -15.25
CA LEU A 114 8.60 9.38 -15.07
C LEU A 114 7.71 9.60 -16.30
N LYS A 115 7.66 10.82 -16.80
CA LYS A 115 6.87 11.15 -17.99
C LYS A 115 7.30 10.31 -19.19
N GLU A 116 8.58 10.23 -19.49
CA GLU A 116 9.14 9.43 -20.58
C GLU A 116 8.81 7.94 -20.43
N THR A 117 8.96 7.41 -19.19
CA THR A 117 8.58 6.02 -18.87
C THR A 117 7.10 5.76 -19.20
N LEU A 118 6.21 6.67 -18.81
CA LEU A 118 4.77 6.52 -19.05
C LEU A 118 4.42 6.72 -20.53
N ASP A 119 5.07 7.64 -21.24
CA ASP A 119 4.82 7.92 -22.64
C ASP A 119 5.22 6.75 -23.57
N ALA A 120 6.16 5.91 -23.14
CA ALA A 120 6.55 4.70 -23.82
C ALA A 120 5.49 3.57 -23.79
N LEU A 121 4.47 3.69 -22.93
CA LEU A 121 3.43 2.69 -22.76
C LEU A 121 2.23 2.96 -23.69
N PRO A 122 1.58 1.89 -24.23
CA PRO A 122 0.61 2.02 -25.32
C PRO A 122 -0.75 2.59 -24.90
N ASP A 123 -1.20 2.33 -23.68
CA ASP A 123 -2.55 2.68 -23.27
C ASP A 123 -2.62 3.35 -21.89
N VAL A 124 -3.73 4.05 -21.64
CA VAL A 124 -3.95 4.84 -20.41
C VAL A 124 -4.02 3.96 -19.18
N THR A 125 -4.61 2.77 -19.27
CA THR A 125 -4.74 1.87 -18.13
C THR A 125 -3.37 1.39 -17.68
N MET A 126 -2.54 0.95 -18.62
CA MET A 126 -1.17 0.53 -18.32
C MET A 126 -0.34 1.68 -17.72
N LYS A 127 -0.46 2.91 -18.29
CA LYS A 127 0.18 4.11 -17.74
C LYS A 127 -0.21 4.36 -16.28
N LYS A 128 -1.50 4.25 -15.96
CA LYS A 128 -2.00 4.38 -14.58
C LYS A 128 -1.38 3.32 -13.65
N ARG A 129 -1.41 2.03 -14.04
CA ARG A 129 -0.84 0.94 -13.21
C ARG A 129 0.65 1.14 -12.96
N VAL A 130 1.41 1.47 -13.99
CA VAL A 130 2.85 1.73 -13.87
C VAL A 130 3.11 2.96 -13.01
N ARG A 131 2.39 4.07 -13.22
CA ARG A 131 2.52 5.27 -12.39
C ARG A 131 2.32 4.92 -10.91
N HIS A 132 1.24 4.19 -10.58
CA HIS A 132 1.03 3.73 -9.20
C HIS A 132 2.25 2.99 -8.67
N VAL A 133 2.69 1.93 -9.34
CA VAL A 133 3.77 1.06 -8.84
C VAL A 133 5.07 1.83 -8.64
N VAL A 134 5.51 2.61 -9.64
CA VAL A 134 6.80 3.30 -9.54
C VAL A 134 6.78 4.43 -8.49
N THR A 135 5.67 5.15 -8.37
CA THR A 135 5.54 6.21 -7.35
C THR A 135 5.31 5.64 -5.96
N GLU A 136 4.63 4.50 -5.82
CA GLU A 136 4.41 3.84 -4.53
C GLU A 136 5.73 3.31 -3.94
N ILE A 137 6.62 2.76 -4.74
CA ILE A 137 7.96 2.34 -4.30
C ILE A 137 8.72 3.51 -3.65
N GLU A 138 8.70 4.69 -4.26
CA GLU A 138 9.36 5.86 -3.67
C GLU A 138 8.56 6.41 -2.48
N ARG A 139 7.24 6.30 -2.48
CA ARG A 139 6.39 6.71 -1.36
C ARG A 139 6.68 5.89 -0.11
N VAL A 140 6.89 4.58 -0.23
CA VAL A 140 7.32 3.72 0.89
C VAL A 140 8.67 4.17 1.44
N ARG A 141 9.65 4.45 0.59
CA ARG A 141 10.97 4.95 1.00
C ARG A 141 10.86 6.29 1.74
N SER A 142 10.03 7.18 1.20
CA SER A 142 9.79 8.50 1.80
C SER A 142 9.07 8.39 3.14
N PHE A 143 8.11 7.47 3.28
CA PHE A 143 7.44 7.20 4.54
C PHE A 143 8.42 6.73 5.62
N VAL A 144 9.28 5.78 5.30
CA VAL A 144 10.30 5.29 6.24
C VAL A 144 11.21 6.44 6.71
N ARG A 145 11.65 7.32 5.79
CA ARG A 145 12.47 8.49 6.14
C ARG A 145 11.72 9.50 7.00
N ALA A 146 10.50 9.87 6.61
CA ALA A 146 9.69 10.85 7.33
C ALA A 146 9.39 10.37 8.76
N PHE A 147 8.96 9.12 8.90
CA PHE A 147 8.65 8.56 10.22
C PHE A 147 9.90 8.46 11.11
N ALA A 148 11.04 8.03 10.58
CA ALA A 148 12.31 7.98 11.31
C ALA A 148 12.78 9.37 11.79
N GLN A 149 12.45 10.43 11.05
CA GLN A 149 12.74 11.83 11.40
C GLN A 149 11.69 12.44 12.37
N GLY A 150 10.60 11.74 12.64
CA GLY A 150 9.48 12.24 13.44
C GLY A 150 8.61 13.26 12.70
N ASP A 151 8.71 13.34 11.37
CA ASP A 151 7.82 14.16 10.55
C ASP A 151 6.50 13.43 10.28
N ILE A 152 5.64 13.45 11.31
CA ILE A 152 4.36 12.75 11.31
C ILE A 152 3.40 13.32 10.26
N GLU A 153 3.44 14.63 10.06
CA GLU A 153 2.64 15.28 9.03
C GLU A 153 3.01 14.81 7.63
N ALA A 154 4.31 14.69 7.34
CA ALA A 154 4.75 14.12 6.06
C ALA A 154 4.37 12.65 5.94
N ALA A 155 4.53 11.85 7.00
CA ALA A 155 4.11 10.44 7.02
C ALA A 155 2.60 10.30 6.73
N GLY A 156 1.77 11.14 7.35
CA GLY A 156 0.32 11.18 7.10
C GLY A 156 -0.02 11.55 5.65
N ARG A 157 0.62 12.59 5.10
CA ARG A 157 0.44 12.96 3.68
C ARG A 157 0.81 11.83 2.73
N LEU A 158 1.83 11.02 3.05
CA LEU A 158 2.23 9.87 2.24
C LEU A 158 1.19 8.74 2.30
N PHE A 159 0.55 8.49 3.45
CA PHE A 159 -0.60 7.60 3.56
C PHE A 159 -1.73 8.05 2.64
N ASN A 160 -2.08 9.33 2.70
CA ASN A 160 -3.12 9.90 1.86
C ASN A 160 -2.81 9.75 0.36
N ALA A 161 -1.61 10.14 -0.05
CA ALA A 161 -1.18 10.02 -1.44
C ALA A 161 -1.13 8.55 -1.93
N SER A 162 -0.83 7.60 -1.03
CA SER A 162 -0.90 6.18 -1.34
C SER A 162 -2.34 5.73 -1.63
N HIS A 163 -3.30 6.09 -0.78
CA HIS A 163 -4.71 5.75 -1.00
C HIS A 163 -5.25 6.38 -2.28
N ASP A 164 -4.97 7.66 -2.50
CA ASP A 164 -5.41 8.37 -3.70
C ASP A 164 -4.89 7.70 -4.99
N SER A 165 -3.65 7.22 -4.96
CA SER A 165 -3.08 6.46 -6.07
C SER A 165 -3.66 5.05 -6.21
N LEU A 166 -3.97 4.36 -5.09
CA LEU A 166 -4.68 3.08 -5.10
C LEU A 166 -6.07 3.21 -5.71
N ALA A 167 -6.78 4.31 -5.43
CA ALA A 167 -8.11 4.60 -5.97
C ALA A 167 -8.05 5.01 -7.45
N ALA A 168 -7.25 6.02 -7.81
CA ALA A 168 -7.27 6.64 -9.12
C ALA A 168 -6.42 5.92 -10.18
N ASP A 169 -5.28 5.36 -9.78
CA ASP A 169 -4.31 4.76 -10.69
C ASP A 169 -4.35 3.23 -10.68
N TYR A 170 -4.37 2.61 -9.50
CA TYR A 170 -4.40 1.15 -9.41
C TYR A 170 -5.83 0.60 -9.48
N GLU A 171 -6.81 1.41 -9.07
CA GLU A 171 -8.26 1.12 -9.11
C GLU A 171 -8.58 -0.20 -8.38
N VAL A 172 -8.15 -0.26 -7.12
CA VAL A 172 -8.37 -1.42 -6.23
C VAL A 172 -9.21 -1.06 -5.00
N THR A 173 -9.70 0.18 -4.89
CA THR A 173 -10.58 0.58 -3.80
C THR A 173 -12.04 0.29 -4.13
N VAL A 174 -12.86 0.32 -3.11
CA VAL A 174 -14.33 0.26 -3.18
C VAL A 174 -14.92 1.42 -2.38
N PRO A 175 -16.20 1.79 -2.61
CA PRO A 175 -16.81 2.95 -1.94
C PRO A 175 -16.67 2.95 -0.43
N GLU A 176 -16.76 1.80 0.23
CA GLU A 176 -16.64 1.66 1.68
C GLU A 176 -15.24 2.05 2.16
N LEU A 177 -14.19 1.61 1.44
CA LEU A 177 -12.80 1.98 1.74
C LEU A 177 -12.58 3.49 1.56
N ASP A 178 -13.06 4.05 0.45
CA ASP A 178 -12.89 5.46 0.14
C ASP A 178 -13.62 6.34 1.16
N VAL A 179 -14.83 5.96 1.55
CA VAL A 179 -15.60 6.68 2.58
C VAL A 179 -14.94 6.60 3.94
N ALA A 180 -14.48 5.43 4.37
CA ALA A 180 -13.79 5.26 5.65
C ALA A 180 -12.53 6.14 5.73
N VAL A 181 -11.73 6.15 4.67
CA VAL A 181 -10.53 6.98 4.56
C VAL A 181 -10.89 8.47 4.59
N ASP A 182 -11.88 8.89 3.82
CA ASP A 182 -12.29 10.30 3.75
C ASP A 182 -12.81 10.81 5.10
N VAL A 183 -13.61 10.00 5.81
CA VAL A 183 -14.09 10.33 7.15
C VAL A 183 -12.95 10.39 8.16
N ALA A 184 -12.00 9.45 8.13
CA ALA A 184 -10.83 9.48 9.02
C ALA A 184 -10.02 10.75 8.82
N ARG A 185 -9.72 11.13 7.58
CA ARG A 185 -9.00 12.37 7.23
C ARG A 185 -9.72 13.62 7.74
N LYS A 186 -11.04 13.71 7.56
CA LYS A 186 -11.85 14.85 8.00
C LYS A 186 -11.98 14.98 9.53
N ASN A 187 -11.75 13.90 10.24
CA ASN A 187 -11.87 13.84 11.70
C ASN A 187 -10.52 13.75 12.43
N GLY A 188 -9.44 14.21 11.80
CA GLY A 188 -8.17 14.47 12.48
C GLY A 188 -7.14 13.36 12.35
N ALA A 189 -7.32 12.39 11.45
CA ALA A 189 -6.23 11.51 11.09
C ALA A 189 -5.15 12.27 10.31
N TYR A 190 -3.89 12.11 10.69
CA TYR A 190 -2.74 12.62 9.93
C TYR A 190 -2.73 12.07 8.51
N GLY A 191 -3.14 10.82 8.36
CA GLY A 191 -3.33 10.16 7.10
C GLY A 191 -4.07 8.84 7.27
N ALA A 192 -4.77 8.43 6.20
CA ALA A 192 -5.49 7.17 6.16
C ALA A 192 -5.39 6.55 4.77
N ARG A 193 -5.35 5.22 4.73
CA ARG A 193 -5.31 4.44 3.49
C ARG A 193 -5.91 3.05 3.69
N MET A 194 -6.33 2.44 2.59
CA MET A 194 -6.63 1.01 2.62
C MET A 194 -5.36 0.18 2.88
N THR A 195 -5.55 -1.04 3.38
CA THR A 195 -4.51 -2.05 3.54
C THR A 195 -4.94 -3.37 2.92
N GLY A 196 -3.98 -4.24 2.59
CA GLY A 196 -4.23 -5.50 1.91
C GLY A 196 -4.36 -5.38 0.38
N GLY A 197 -5.01 -6.34 -0.25
CA GLY A 197 -5.12 -6.45 -1.71
C GLY A 197 -6.14 -5.53 -2.36
N GLY A 198 -7.02 -4.91 -1.59
CA GLY A 198 -8.12 -4.09 -2.09
C GLY A 198 -9.38 -4.88 -2.42
N PHE A 199 -10.31 -4.25 -3.12
CA PHE A 199 -11.63 -4.79 -3.47
C PHE A 199 -12.51 -5.12 -2.26
N GLY A 200 -12.26 -4.48 -1.13
CA GLY A 200 -12.85 -4.67 0.19
C GLY A 200 -11.78 -4.67 1.28
N GLY A 201 -12.15 -5.12 2.48
CA GLY A 201 -11.25 -5.26 3.62
C GLY A 201 -11.13 -4.00 4.47
N SER A 202 -9.92 -3.66 4.88
CA SER A 202 -9.70 -2.70 5.95
C SER A 202 -8.96 -1.44 5.49
N ILE A 203 -9.12 -0.38 6.30
CA ILE A 203 -8.25 0.79 6.27
C ILE A 203 -7.37 0.85 7.50
N ILE A 204 -6.28 1.58 7.40
CA ILE A 204 -5.47 2.04 8.53
C ILE A 204 -5.46 3.57 8.55
N ALA A 205 -5.51 4.15 9.74
CA ALA A 205 -5.42 5.59 9.94
C ALA A 205 -4.47 5.91 11.09
N LEU A 206 -3.58 6.89 10.88
CA LEU A 206 -2.66 7.39 11.89
C LEU A 206 -3.33 8.55 12.62
N VAL A 207 -3.56 8.40 13.92
CA VAL A 207 -4.29 9.36 14.75
C VAL A 207 -3.53 9.67 16.04
N ASP A 208 -3.86 10.77 16.69
CA ASP A 208 -3.39 11.04 18.05
C ASP A 208 -3.86 9.96 19.03
N LYS A 209 -3.03 9.62 19.98
CA LYS A 209 -3.33 8.63 21.02
C LYS A 209 -4.61 9.02 21.77
N GLY A 210 -5.53 8.07 21.87
CA GLY A 210 -6.86 8.25 22.50
C GLY A 210 -7.93 8.79 21.55
N ARG A 211 -7.61 9.04 20.25
CA ARG A 211 -8.59 9.55 19.28
C ARG A 211 -9.23 8.46 18.40
N SER A 212 -8.67 7.23 18.39
CA SER A 212 -9.15 6.18 17.48
C SER A 212 -10.62 5.84 17.68
N GLN A 213 -11.11 5.81 18.91
CA GLN A 213 -12.51 5.49 19.17
C GLN A 213 -13.47 6.56 18.63
N GLU A 214 -13.11 7.84 18.76
CA GLU A 214 -13.90 8.94 18.20
C GLU A 214 -13.94 8.86 16.67
N VAL A 215 -12.79 8.66 16.04
CA VAL A 215 -12.69 8.55 14.58
C VAL A 215 -13.44 7.33 14.06
N ALA A 216 -13.32 6.18 14.73
CA ALA A 216 -14.05 4.96 14.39
C ALA A 216 -15.58 5.17 14.48
N GLN A 217 -16.06 5.88 15.51
CA GLN A 217 -17.49 6.19 15.63
C GLN A 217 -17.98 7.07 14.47
N LYS A 218 -17.20 8.06 14.05
CA LYS A 218 -17.53 8.90 12.89
C LYS A 218 -17.63 8.10 11.59
N ILE A 219 -16.75 7.11 11.43
CA ILE A 219 -16.81 6.20 10.28
C ILE A 219 -18.09 5.35 10.35
N ALA A 220 -18.42 4.80 11.52
CA ALA A 220 -19.61 4.00 11.71
C ALA A 220 -20.90 4.81 11.44
N ASP A 221 -20.98 6.04 11.97
CA ASP A 221 -22.12 6.95 11.75
C ASP A 221 -22.33 7.25 10.25
N GLU A 222 -21.23 7.48 9.51
CA GLU A 222 -21.29 7.73 8.06
C GLU A 222 -21.66 6.47 7.27
N PHE A 223 -21.20 5.28 7.72
CA PHE A 223 -21.58 4.01 7.11
C PHE A 223 -23.06 3.75 7.28
N GLU A 224 -23.62 3.95 8.48
CA GLU A 224 -25.05 3.83 8.73
C GLU A 224 -25.85 4.80 7.83
N ALA A 225 -25.42 6.07 7.74
CA ALA A 225 -26.06 7.08 6.91
C ALA A 225 -26.09 6.72 5.42
N ARG A 226 -25.10 5.96 4.94
CA ARG A 226 -25.03 5.50 3.54
C ARG A 226 -25.64 4.13 3.31
N GLY A 227 -26.07 3.44 4.35
CA GLY A 227 -26.57 2.06 4.25
C GLY A 227 -25.49 1.04 3.98
N PHE A 228 -24.24 1.32 4.36
CA PHE A 228 -23.17 0.33 4.43
C PHE A 228 -23.32 -0.52 5.69
N HIS A 229 -22.74 -1.72 5.70
CA HIS A 229 -22.85 -2.66 6.82
C HIS A 229 -21.61 -2.64 7.68
#